data_959192511766d519b0186fa4b4e83d74
#
_entry.id   959192511766d519b0186fa4b4e83d74
#
_cell.length_a   1.000
_cell.length_b   1.000
_cell.length_c   1.000
_cell.angle_alpha   90.00
_cell.angle_beta   90.00
_cell.angle_gamma   90.00
#
_symmetry.space_group_name_H-M   'P 1'
#
loop_
_entity.id
_entity.type
_entity.pdbx_description
1 polymer ?
#
loop_
_entity_poly.entity_id
_entity_poly.type
_entity_poly.pdbx_seq_one_letter_code
_entity_poly.pdbx_strand_id
1 'polypeptide(L)'
;MKSILKITWPALVGLATLFTACQSEPEVGTKLYDKGETSNLPKLYIHDLGNQGNKGALEVVNANGELIAKKDTVKFCVRLSSPLDHDLEVSVAENPSATKQAGATALEKGAVNILTPTVTIAKGATVSAEPIRVVAQLGNALDTLMSTRTNGAVTLTLNPAQGVDVASNYGNMNITVNYKESNIVDNGNTDGLTAISTNDYWVVDGHSNHIYKLYDGSASANNMWWSLVSNGPFTFIISLKNTTKVTALEVLPAEGYINWTVQSITVETSEDWNTWAKQGEISNSSSNIADANPFVVRFTKPVTCKYIKVTDVKPNYWKYLAIGEFSLYK
;
A
#
# COMPACT_ATOMS: atom_id res chain seq x y z
N MET A 1 -19.90 -6.84 -66.19
CA MET A 1 -19.62 -8.22 -65.72
C MET A 1 -19.27 -8.19 -64.26
N LYS A 2 -20.05 -8.89 -63.45
CA LYS A 2 -19.91 -9.21 -61.99
C LYS A 2 -19.70 -8.07 -61.03
N SER A 3 -20.82 -7.54 -60.56
CA SER A 3 -21.04 -6.80 -59.33
C SER A 3 -20.71 -7.66 -58.12
N ILE A 4 -19.88 -7.19 -57.17
CA ILE A 4 -19.67 -7.78 -55.86
C ILE A 4 -20.40 -6.88 -54.85
N LEU A 5 -21.45 -7.46 -54.31
CA LEU A 5 -22.28 -6.90 -53.26
C LEU A 5 -21.47 -6.88 -51.95
N LYS A 6 -21.16 -5.70 -51.45
CA LYS A 6 -20.60 -5.54 -50.09
C LYS A 6 -21.73 -5.50 -49.08
N ILE A 7 -21.87 -6.59 -48.35
CA ILE A 7 -22.75 -6.68 -47.16
C ILE A 7 -21.99 -6.04 -46.02
N THR A 8 -22.45 -4.87 -45.60
CA THR A 8 -22.06 -4.21 -44.35
C THR A 8 -22.85 -4.84 -43.20
N TRP A 9 -22.18 -5.55 -42.30
CA TRP A 9 -22.74 -5.93 -41.01
C TRP A 9 -22.69 -4.70 -40.07
N PRO A 10 -23.84 -4.27 -39.51
CA PRO A 10 -23.78 -3.28 -38.44
C PRO A 10 -23.33 -3.98 -37.13
N ALA A 11 -22.40 -3.35 -36.49
CA ALA A 11 -21.88 -3.70 -35.19
C ALA A 11 -22.97 -3.73 -34.12
N LEU A 12 -23.25 -4.92 -33.60
CA LEU A 12 -23.96 -5.14 -32.35
C LEU A 12 -22.91 -5.52 -31.30
N VAL A 13 -22.06 -4.54 -30.90
CA VAL A 13 -21.14 -4.65 -29.78
C VAL A 13 -21.45 -3.51 -28.85
N GLY A 14 -22.20 -3.78 -27.84
CA GLY A 14 -22.49 -2.77 -26.83
C GLY A 14 -23.64 -3.19 -25.95
N LEU A 15 -23.42 -4.04 -24.97
CA LEU A 15 -24.05 -4.06 -23.64
C LEU A 15 -23.78 -5.40 -22.91
N ALA A 16 -22.52 -5.72 -22.66
CA ALA A 16 -22.18 -6.92 -21.86
C ALA A 16 -21.04 -6.70 -20.86
N THR A 17 -20.82 -5.48 -20.42
CA THR A 17 -19.65 -5.21 -19.54
C THR A 17 -20.01 -4.71 -18.13
N LEU A 18 -21.23 -4.87 -17.64
CA LEU A 18 -21.62 -4.39 -16.31
C LEU A 18 -21.87 -5.49 -15.25
N PHE A 19 -21.67 -6.76 -15.55
CA PHE A 19 -21.96 -7.85 -14.59
C PHE A 19 -20.75 -8.66 -14.11
N THR A 20 -19.53 -8.23 -14.33
CA THR A 20 -18.34 -9.02 -13.95
C THR A 20 -17.81 -8.76 -12.54
N ALA A 21 -18.47 -7.95 -11.73
CA ALA A 21 -17.92 -7.54 -10.42
C ALA A 21 -18.06 -8.57 -9.28
N CYS A 22 -18.87 -9.63 -9.45
CA CYS A 22 -19.11 -10.62 -8.38
C CYS A 22 -19.15 -12.07 -8.91
N GLN A 23 -18.29 -12.46 -9.83
CA GLN A 23 -18.36 -13.77 -10.51
C GLN A 23 -17.48 -14.89 -9.94
N SER A 24 -16.71 -14.69 -8.90
CA SER A 24 -15.99 -15.79 -8.28
C SER A 24 -16.90 -16.56 -7.32
N GLU A 25 -17.22 -17.78 -7.63
CA GLU A 25 -17.92 -18.68 -6.70
C GLU A 25 -16.93 -19.29 -5.71
N PRO A 26 -17.35 -19.64 -4.47
CA PRO A 26 -16.52 -20.42 -3.55
C PRO A 26 -16.03 -21.70 -4.24
N GLU A 27 -14.83 -22.16 -3.89
CA GLU A 27 -14.30 -23.42 -4.43
C GLU A 27 -15.31 -24.54 -4.27
N VAL A 28 -15.50 -25.32 -5.35
CA VAL A 28 -16.41 -26.46 -5.35
C VAL A 28 -15.98 -27.44 -4.25
N GLY A 29 -16.87 -27.70 -3.30
CA GLY A 29 -16.61 -28.58 -2.15
C GLY A 29 -16.34 -27.86 -0.83
N THR A 30 -16.19 -26.52 -0.81
CA THR A 30 -16.10 -25.75 0.43
C THR A 30 -17.47 -25.69 1.11
N LYS A 31 -17.55 -26.18 2.35
CA LYS A 31 -18.82 -26.18 3.09
C LYS A 31 -19.12 -24.78 3.62
N LEU A 32 -20.31 -24.26 3.36
CA LEU A 32 -20.82 -23.00 3.91
C LEU A 32 -21.21 -23.11 5.40
N TYR A 33 -21.37 -24.34 5.90
CA TYR A 33 -21.83 -24.63 7.28
C TYR A 33 -21.21 -25.91 7.80
N ASP A 34 -21.16 -26.07 9.10
CA ASP A 34 -20.64 -27.28 9.78
C ASP A 34 -21.62 -28.46 9.73
N LYS A 35 -21.09 -29.68 9.90
CA LYS A 35 -21.91 -30.88 10.07
C LYS A 35 -22.76 -30.73 11.32
N GLY A 36 -24.08 -30.68 11.16
CA GLY A 36 -25.03 -30.55 12.27
C GLY A 36 -26.00 -29.40 12.14
N GLU A 37 -25.77 -28.45 11.22
CA GLU A 37 -26.78 -27.43 10.90
C GLU A 37 -27.97 -28.13 10.20
N THR A 38 -29.13 -28.08 10.85
CA THR A 38 -30.36 -28.77 10.40
C THR A 38 -31.38 -27.85 9.72
N SER A 39 -31.05 -26.56 9.60
CA SER A 39 -31.93 -25.58 8.98
C SER A 39 -31.99 -25.75 7.46
N ASN A 40 -33.22 -25.77 6.92
CA ASN A 40 -33.46 -25.78 5.48
C ASN A 40 -33.55 -24.38 4.87
N LEU A 41 -33.29 -23.33 5.66
CA LEU A 41 -33.30 -21.97 5.16
C LEU A 41 -32.08 -21.67 4.27
N PRO A 42 -32.24 -20.81 3.25
CA PRO A 42 -31.08 -20.32 2.48
C PRO A 42 -29.99 -19.76 3.38
N LYS A 43 -28.73 -20.03 3.04
CA LYS A 43 -27.58 -19.56 3.82
C LYS A 43 -27.07 -18.26 3.25
N LEU A 44 -26.88 -17.27 4.14
CA LEU A 44 -26.27 -15.98 3.88
C LEU A 44 -24.78 -16.07 4.16
N TYR A 45 -23.92 -15.66 3.25
CA TYR A 45 -22.48 -15.76 3.38
C TYR A 45 -21.74 -14.63 2.66
N ILE A 46 -20.47 -14.40 3.06
CA ILE A 46 -19.58 -13.39 2.48
C ILE A 46 -18.70 -14.05 1.43
N HIS A 47 -18.57 -13.38 0.31
CA HIS A 47 -17.63 -13.73 -0.72
C HIS A 47 -16.93 -12.46 -1.21
N ASP A 48 -15.58 -12.44 -1.17
CA ASP A 48 -14.80 -11.30 -1.65
C ASP A 48 -14.69 -11.30 -3.19
N LEU A 49 -14.26 -10.15 -3.74
CA LEU A 49 -14.06 -9.96 -5.18
C LEU A 49 -12.66 -10.40 -5.64
N GLY A 50 -11.79 -10.83 -4.72
CA GLY A 50 -10.37 -11.07 -4.95
C GLY A 50 -9.91 -12.51 -4.80
N ASN A 51 -10.80 -13.50 -4.75
CA ASN A 51 -10.51 -14.94 -4.56
C ASN A 51 -9.87 -15.29 -3.20
N GLN A 52 -9.94 -14.41 -2.20
CA GLN A 52 -9.41 -14.68 -0.85
C GLN A 52 -10.47 -15.19 0.14
N GLY A 53 -11.67 -15.47 -0.37
CA GLY A 53 -12.81 -15.93 0.43
C GLY A 53 -13.34 -14.82 1.33
N ASN A 54 -13.22 -14.96 2.64
CA ASN A 54 -13.71 -14.02 3.64
C ASN A 54 -12.55 -13.25 4.33
N LYS A 55 -11.50 -12.92 3.60
CA LYS A 55 -10.33 -12.18 4.08
C LYS A 55 -10.12 -10.90 3.28
N GLY A 56 -9.66 -9.85 3.95
CA GLY A 56 -9.29 -8.58 3.35
C GLY A 56 -8.10 -7.95 4.06
N ALA A 57 -7.52 -6.91 3.45
CA ALA A 57 -6.43 -6.17 4.05
C ALA A 57 -6.60 -4.67 3.82
N LEU A 58 -6.27 -3.89 4.82
CA LEU A 58 -6.12 -2.43 4.80
C LEU A 58 -4.71 -2.09 5.24
N GLU A 59 -4.22 -0.90 4.93
CA GLU A 59 -2.90 -0.44 5.36
C GLU A 59 -3.02 0.87 6.14
N VAL A 60 -2.30 0.94 7.26
CA VAL A 60 -2.05 2.17 8.01
C VAL A 60 -0.55 2.36 8.20
N VAL A 61 -0.12 3.59 8.08
CA VAL A 61 1.29 3.97 8.16
C VAL A 61 1.48 4.91 9.33
N ASN A 62 2.42 4.60 10.22
CA ASN A 62 2.88 5.53 11.24
C ASN A 62 3.99 6.41 10.63
N ALA A 63 3.66 7.69 10.41
CA ALA A 63 4.59 8.69 9.93
C ALA A 63 5.00 9.61 11.09
N ASN A 64 6.14 9.33 11.72
CA ASN A 64 6.66 10.11 12.85
C ASN A 64 5.62 10.34 13.98
N GLY A 65 4.97 9.26 14.42
CA GLY A 65 4.03 9.31 15.54
C GLY A 65 2.60 9.73 15.17
N GLU A 66 2.27 9.81 13.89
CA GLU A 66 0.89 10.02 13.41
C GLU A 66 0.49 8.89 12.47
N LEU A 67 -0.68 8.30 12.70
CA LEU A 67 -1.24 7.30 11.80
C LEU A 67 -1.87 7.97 10.58
N ILE A 68 -1.60 7.38 9.43
CA ILE A 68 -2.16 7.76 8.14
C ILE A 68 -2.81 6.51 7.54
N ALA A 69 -4.11 6.57 7.28
CA ALA A 69 -4.80 5.52 6.54
C ALA A 69 -4.48 5.65 5.05
N LYS A 70 -4.06 4.56 4.43
CA LYS A 70 -3.95 4.51 2.97
C LYS A 70 -5.35 4.51 2.37
N LYS A 71 -5.48 4.96 1.12
CA LYS A 71 -6.77 5.01 0.39
C LYS A 71 -7.23 3.63 -0.08
N ASP A 72 -6.91 2.59 0.67
CA ASP A 72 -7.30 1.22 0.37
C ASP A 72 -8.76 1.00 0.78
N THR A 73 -9.46 0.20 0.02
CA THR A 73 -10.83 -0.19 0.30
C THR A 73 -10.98 -1.70 0.18
N VAL A 74 -11.39 -2.36 1.25
CA VAL A 74 -11.84 -3.75 1.19
C VAL A 74 -13.26 -3.75 0.62
N LYS A 75 -13.51 -4.60 -0.38
CA LYS A 75 -14.81 -4.75 -1.04
C LYS A 75 -15.19 -6.22 -1.05
N PHE A 76 -16.41 -6.53 -0.66
CA PHE A 76 -16.94 -7.88 -0.72
C PHE A 76 -18.45 -7.89 -0.98
N CYS A 77 -18.94 -8.92 -1.67
CA CYS A 77 -20.36 -9.10 -1.88
C CYS A 77 -20.93 -10.05 -0.84
N VAL A 78 -22.22 -9.89 -0.55
CA VAL A 78 -23.00 -10.83 0.23
C VAL A 78 -23.75 -11.76 -0.71
N ARG A 79 -23.82 -13.05 -0.38
CA ARG A 79 -24.43 -14.08 -1.22
C ARG A 79 -25.44 -14.92 -0.45
N LEU A 80 -26.36 -15.51 -1.22
CA LEU A 80 -27.31 -16.52 -0.76
C LEU A 80 -27.02 -17.87 -1.42
N SER A 81 -27.22 -18.96 -0.70
CA SER A 81 -27.10 -20.33 -1.24
C SER A 81 -28.21 -20.68 -2.22
N SER A 82 -29.36 -20.00 -2.16
CA SER A 82 -30.47 -20.10 -3.10
C SER A 82 -31.28 -18.81 -3.15
N PRO A 83 -31.92 -18.47 -4.29
CA PRO A 83 -32.67 -17.24 -4.44
C PRO A 83 -33.91 -17.20 -3.58
N LEU A 84 -34.35 -16.01 -3.18
CA LEU A 84 -35.62 -15.75 -2.51
C LEU A 84 -36.64 -15.17 -3.47
N ASP A 85 -37.91 -15.24 -3.09
CA ASP A 85 -39.06 -14.70 -3.88
C ASP A 85 -39.33 -13.20 -3.57
N HIS A 86 -38.54 -12.59 -2.72
CA HIS A 86 -38.58 -11.18 -2.33
C HIS A 86 -37.16 -10.60 -2.23
N ASP A 87 -37.06 -9.28 -2.12
CA ASP A 87 -35.80 -8.57 -1.86
C ASP A 87 -35.35 -8.83 -0.42
N LEU A 88 -34.05 -9.04 -0.21
CA LEU A 88 -33.46 -9.22 1.11
C LEU A 88 -32.49 -8.08 1.39
N GLU A 89 -32.76 -7.29 2.43
CA GLU A 89 -31.81 -6.33 2.96
C GLU A 89 -30.88 -7.02 3.97
N VAL A 90 -29.59 -6.83 3.79
CA VAL A 90 -28.53 -7.44 4.62
C VAL A 90 -27.61 -6.36 5.14
N SER A 91 -27.28 -6.41 6.42
CA SER A 91 -26.31 -5.51 7.04
C SER A 91 -25.12 -6.24 7.66
N VAL A 92 -24.02 -5.51 7.84
CA VAL A 92 -22.82 -5.96 8.54
C VAL A 92 -22.45 -4.99 9.65
N ALA A 93 -21.81 -5.53 10.69
CA ALA A 93 -21.29 -4.72 11.80
C ALA A 93 -19.92 -5.25 12.25
N GLU A 94 -19.12 -4.37 12.87
CA GLU A 94 -17.90 -4.79 13.57
C GLU A 94 -18.23 -5.69 14.74
N ASN A 95 -17.48 -6.80 14.86
CA ASN A 95 -17.61 -7.77 15.94
C ASN A 95 -16.24 -8.08 16.56
N PRO A 96 -15.73 -7.26 17.49
CA PRO A 96 -14.45 -7.49 18.15
C PRO A 96 -14.39 -8.82 18.87
N SER A 97 -15.51 -9.33 19.42
CA SER A 97 -15.55 -10.62 20.14
C SER A 97 -15.26 -11.83 19.22
N ALA A 98 -15.56 -11.70 17.93
CA ALA A 98 -15.28 -12.75 16.93
C ALA A 98 -13.86 -12.65 16.36
N THR A 99 -13.10 -11.59 16.68
CA THR A 99 -11.77 -11.37 16.11
C THR A 99 -10.76 -12.33 16.70
N LYS A 100 -10.28 -13.25 15.85
CA LYS A 100 -9.27 -14.25 16.19
C LYS A 100 -8.28 -14.35 15.05
N GLN A 101 -7.15 -13.67 15.16
CA GLN A 101 -6.08 -13.77 14.16
C GLN A 101 -4.74 -13.88 14.86
N ALA A 102 -4.04 -15.00 14.64
CA ALA A 102 -2.72 -15.24 15.23
C ALA A 102 -1.71 -14.19 14.73
N GLY A 103 -0.94 -13.62 15.64
CA GLY A 103 0.12 -12.66 15.32
C GLY A 103 -0.36 -11.23 15.03
N ALA A 104 -1.66 -10.94 15.22
CA ALA A 104 -2.21 -9.60 15.09
C ALA A 104 -2.90 -9.15 16.38
N THR A 105 -2.92 -7.85 16.62
CA THR A 105 -3.67 -7.24 17.73
C THR A 105 -5.15 -7.14 17.35
N ALA A 106 -6.04 -7.75 18.14
CA ALA A 106 -7.47 -7.55 17.98
C ALA A 106 -7.81 -6.09 18.26
N LEU A 107 -8.44 -5.42 17.29
CA LEU A 107 -8.78 -4.01 17.39
C LEU A 107 -10.19 -3.85 17.97
N GLU A 108 -10.33 -2.80 18.75
CA GLU A 108 -11.63 -2.36 19.28
C GLU A 108 -12.54 -1.83 18.16
N LYS A 109 -13.83 -1.71 18.47
CA LYS A 109 -14.82 -1.13 17.58
C LYS A 109 -14.44 0.31 17.22
N GLY A 110 -14.59 0.66 15.94
CA GLY A 110 -14.21 1.96 15.38
C GLY A 110 -12.86 1.97 14.68
N ALA A 111 -12.21 0.82 14.53
CA ALA A 111 -10.97 0.69 13.75
C ALA A 111 -11.22 0.79 12.23
N VAL A 112 -12.44 0.56 11.78
CA VAL A 112 -12.84 0.66 10.38
C VAL A 112 -14.13 1.46 10.22
N ASN A 113 -14.28 2.10 9.05
CA ASN A 113 -15.52 2.72 8.63
C ASN A 113 -16.16 1.88 7.53
N ILE A 114 -17.38 1.41 7.76
CA ILE A 114 -18.16 0.65 6.78
C ILE A 114 -18.96 1.65 5.95
N LEU A 115 -18.47 1.96 4.74
CA LEU A 115 -19.06 2.98 3.86
C LEU A 115 -20.43 2.57 3.32
N THR A 116 -20.65 1.25 3.13
CA THR A 116 -21.92 0.66 2.70
C THR A 116 -22.32 -0.45 3.68
N PRO A 117 -22.85 -0.08 4.87
CA PRO A 117 -23.16 -1.05 5.94
C PRO A 117 -24.33 -1.98 5.60
N THR A 118 -25.17 -1.61 4.64
CA THR A 118 -26.35 -2.34 4.22
C THR A 118 -26.34 -2.50 2.69
N VAL A 119 -26.70 -3.68 2.20
CA VAL A 119 -26.86 -4.00 0.78
C VAL A 119 -28.11 -4.82 0.56
N THR A 120 -28.65 -4.80 -0.66
CA THR A 120 -29.83 -5.56 -1.04
C THR A 120 -29.45 -6.70 -1.99
N ILE A 121 -29.98 -7.90 -1.73
CA ILE A 121 -30.04 -8.99 -2.68
C ILE A 121 -31.45 -8.98 -3.26
N ALA A 122 -31.56 -8.68 -4.55
CA ALA A 122 -32.85 -8.56 -5.22
C ALA A 122 -33.56 -9.92 -5.31
N LYS A 123 -34.90 -9.89 -5.38
CA LYS A 123 -35.74 -11.07 -5.67
C LYS A 123 -35.19 -11.89 -6.84
N GLY A 124 -35.02 -13.18 -6.64
CA GLY A 124 -34.47 -14.08 -7.64
C GLY A 124 -32.97 -14.05 -7.83
N ALA A 125 -32.26 -13.12 -7.18
CA ALA A 125 -30.80 -13.06 -7.18
C ALA A 125 -30.19 -13.85 -6.02
N THR A 126 -28.91 -14.19 -6.15
CA THR A 126 -28.11 -14.86 -5.10
C THR A 126 -26.90 -14.02 -4.65
N VAL A 127 -26.76 -12.81 -5.17
CA VAL A 127 -25.62 -11.91 -4.89
C VAL A 127 -26.14 -10.50 -4.69
N SER A 128 -25.57 -9.76 -3.75
CA SER A 128 -25.88 -8.34 -3.56
C SER A 128 -25.54 -7.52 -4.80
N ALA A 129 -26.42 -6.58 -5.15
CA ALA A 129 -26.25 -5.71 -6.31
C ALA A 129 -24.98 -4.86 -6.21
N GLU A 130 -24.65 -4.42 -4.97
CA GLU A 130 -23.45 -3.64 -4.66
C GLU A 130 -22.60 -4.34 -3.60
N PRO A 131 -21.28 -4.10 -3.58
CA PRO A 131 -20.42 -4.62 -2.53
C PRO A 131 -20.52 -3.79 -1.25
N ILE A 132 -20.34 -4.42 -0.10
CA ILE A 132 -19.93 -3.78 1.14
C ILE A 132 -18.54 -3.17 0.92
N ARG A 133 -18.34 -1.94 1.36
CA ARG A 133 -17.08 -1.19 1.23
C ARG A 133 -16.60 -0.74 2.61
N VAL A 134 -15.32 -1.04 2.89
CA VAL A 134 -14.73 -0.81 4.21
C VAL A 134 -13.37 -0.12 4.04
N VAL A 135 -13.12 0.90 4.85
CA VAL A 135 -11.84 1.62 4.90
C VAL A 135 -11.33 1.69 6.34
N ALA A 136 -10.05 1.91 6.54
CA ALA A 136 -9.50 2.16 7.87
C ALA A 136 -10.06 3.48 8.45
N GLN A 137 -10.39 3.47 9.73
CA GLN A 137 -10.88 4.63 10.48
C GLN A 137 -9.83 5.07 11.49
N LEU A 138 -9.19 6.22 11.25
CA LEU A 138 -8.23 6.79 12.21
C LEU A 138 -8.92 7.17 13.51
N GLY A 139 -8.28 6.88 14.63
CA GLY A 139 -8.75 7.15 15.99
C GLY A 139 -8.22 6.13 16.99
N ASN A 140 -8.66 6.24 18.24
CA ASN A 140 -8.15 5.48 19.40
C ASN A 140 -8.04 3.96 19.16
N ALA A 141 -8.98 3.39 18.38
CA ALA A 141 -8.95 1.95 18.09
C ALA A 141 -7.72 1.53 17.29
N LEU A 142 -7.21 2.40 16.39
CA LEU A 142 -5.98 2.16 15.62
C LEU A 142 -4.72 2.61 16.35
N ASP A 143 -4.80 3.55 17.30
CA ASP A 143 -3.64 4.10 18.01
C ASP A 143 -2.88 3.03 18.80
N THR A 144 -3.56 1.95 19.18
CA THR A 144 -2.93 0.79 19.85
C THR A 144 -1.84 0.16 18.98
N LEU A 145 -1.92 0.28 17.64
CA LEU A 145 -0.91 -0.27 16.72
C LEU A 145 0.44 0.44 16.85
N MET A 146 0.45 1.73 17.23
CA MET A 146 1.70 2.46 17.45
C MET A 146 2.48 1.92 18.66
N SER A 147 1.78 1.43 19.68
CA SER A 147 2.41 0.86 20.87
C SER A 147 2.78 -0.61 20.70
N THR A 148 1.93 -1.39 20.04
CA THR A 148 2.17 -2.84 19.83
C THR A 148 3.13 -3.12 18.68
N ARG A 149 3.22 -2.21 17.69
CA ARG A 149 4.00 -2.37 16.44
C ARG A 149 3.70 -3.67 15.71
N THR A 150 2.45 -4.12 15.79
CA THR A 150 1.95 -5.34 15.15
C THR A 150 0.84 -4.99 14.17
N ASN A 151 0.53 -5.88 13.27
CA ASN A 151 -0.68 -5.75 12.47
C ASN A 151 -1.93 -5.80 13.36
N GLY A 152 -2.98 -5.08 12.94
CA GLY A 152 -4.29 -5.15 13.56
C GLY A 152 -5.17 -6.21 12.90
N ALA A 153 -6.20 -6.65 13.62
CA ALA A 153 -7.24 -7.52 13.10
C ALA A 153 -8.63 -6.96 13.44
N VAL A 154 -9.53 -6.97 12.46
CA VAL A 154 -10.94 -6.60 12.59
C VAL A 154 -11.79 -7.71 11.99
N THR A 155 -12.90 -8.05 12.65
CA THR A 155 -13.90 -8.95 12.09
C THR A 155 -15.21 -8.20 11.90
N LEU A 156 -15.78 -8.29 10.70
CA LEU A 156 -17.14 -7.86 10.41
C LEU A 156 -18.03 -9.10 10.35
N THR A 157 -19.19 -9.03 10.94
CA THR A 157 -20.17 -10.14 10.98
C THR A 157 -21.42 -9.71 10.25
N LEU A 158 -22.00 -10.61 9.45
CA LEU A 158 -23.34 -10.46 8.89
C LEU A 158 -24.37 -10.49 10.02
N ASN A 159 -25.25 -9.51 10.03
CA ASN A 159 -26.38 -9.55 10.94
C ASN A 159 -27.43 -10.56 10.46
N PRO A 160 -28.10 -11.29 11.39
CA PRO A 160 -29.20 -12.16 11.02
C PRO A 160 -30.29 -11.39 10.26
N ALA A 161 -30.85 -12.03 9.22
CA ALA A 161 -31.95 -11.47 8.44
C ALA A 161 -33.11 -12.47 8.41
N GLN A 162 -34.35 -11.98 8.23
CA GLN A 162 -35.53 -12.83 8.27
C GLN A 162 -35.54 -13.82 7.09
N GLY A 163 -35.86 -15.08 7.36
CA GLY A 163 -36.02 -16.12 6.36
C GLY A 163 -34.70 -16.72 5.83
N VAL A 164 -33.57 -16.38 6.40
CA VAL A 164 -32.26 -16.90 6.06
C VAL A 164 -31.42 -17.16 7.30
N ASP A 165 -30.47 -18.08 7.19
CA ASP A 165 -29.46 -18.32 8.22
C ASP A 165 -28.10 -17.77 7.76
N VAL A 166 -27.31 -17.24 8.69
CA VAL A 166 -25.92 -16.88 8.42
C VAL A 166 -25.06 -18.14 8.43
N ALA A 167 -24.26 -18.33 7.40
CA ALA A 167 -23.35 -19.48 7.31
C ALA A 167 -22.26 -19.41 8.38
N SER A 168 -22.06 -20.49 9.14
CA SER A 168 -21.11 -20.53 10.26
C SER A 168 -19.66 -20.24 9.83
N ASN A 169 -19.23 -20.76 8.67
CA ASN A 169 -17.85 -20.64 8.19
C ASN A 169 -17.59 -19.33 7.41
N TYR A 170 -18.61 -18.72 6.83
CA TYR A 170 -18.49 -17.55 5.96
C TYR A 170 -19.41 -16.39 6.34
N GLY A 171 -19.93 -16.38 7.55
CA GLY A 171 -20.69 -15.25 8.10
C GLY A 171 -19.84 -14.05 8.52
N ASN A 172 -18.52 -14.21 8.55
CA ASN A 172 -17.58 -13.19 8.98
C ASN A 172 -16.63 -12.81 7.85
N MET A 173 -16.31 -11.51 7.76
CA MET A 173 -15.19 -10.95 6.98
C MET A 173 -14.06 -10.61 7.92
N ASN A 174 -12.89 -11.20 7.72
CA ASN A 174 -11.70 -10.97 8.53
C ASN A 174 -10.77 -10.00 7.79
N ILE A 175 -10.52 -8.85 8.39
CA ILE A 175 -9.70 -7.79 7.81
C ILE A 175 -8.42 -7.67 8.62
N THR A 176 -7.27 -7.80 7.95
CA THR A 176 -5.98 -7.45 8.52
C THR A 176 -5.73 -5.97 8.28
N VAL A 177 -5.40 -5.22 9.31
CA VAL A 177 -4.89 -3.86 9.19
C VAL A 177 -3.37 -3.93 9.24
N ASN A 178 -2.72 -3.89 8.10
CA ASN A 178 -1.26 -3.92 7.99
C ASN A 178 -0.69 -2.62 8.55
N TYR A 179 0.15 -2.73 9.58
CA TYR A 179 0.83 -1.60 10.20
C TYR A 179 2.25 -1.48 9.64
N LYS A 180 2.62 -0.28 9.23
CA LYS A 180 3.97 0.05 8.78
C LYS A 180 4.48 1.31 9.47
N GLU A 181 5.77 1.35 9.78
CA GLU A 181 6.46 2.58 10.16
C GLU A 181 7.15 3.14 8.94
N SER A 182 6.66 4.27 8.43
CA SER A 182 7.24 4.96 7.29
C SER A 182 6.78 6.42 7.25
N ASN A 183 7.73 7.32 7.13
CA ASN A 183 7.47 8.74 6.87
C ASN A 183 7.71 9.11 5.40
N ILE A 184 7.71 8.15 4.49
CA ILE A 184 8.02 8.36 3.07
C ILE A 184 6.74 8.27 2.25
N VAL A 185 6.54 9.23 1.33
CA VAL A 185 5.45 9.26 0.36
C VAL A 185 5.79 8.33 -0.80
N ASP A 186 4.85 7.46 -1.18
CA ASP A 186 4.99 6.65 -2.39
C ASP A 186 4.99 7.56 -3.62
N ASN A 187 5.95 7.36 -4.54
CA ASN A 187 6.11 8.17 -5.75
C ASN A 187 6.20 9.69 -5.49
N GLY A 188 6.96 10.08 -4.46
CA GLY A 188 7.21 11.48 -4.12
C GLY A 188 7.93 12.22 -5.25
N ASN A 189 7.74 13.54 -5.29
CA ASN A 189 8.46 14.47 -6.14
C ASN A 189 8.94 15.69 -5.35
N THR A 190 9.69 16.56 -5.98
CA THR A 190 10.23 17.80 -5.37
C THR A 190 9.42 19.04 -5.69
N ASP A 191 8.25 18.89 -6.34
CA ASP A 191 7.40 20.02 -6.76
C ASP A 191 7.00 20.90 -5.56
N GLY A 192 7.19 22.19 -5.73
CA GLY A 192 6.86 23.20 -4.73
C GLY A 192 7.84 23.30 -3.55
N LEU A 193 8.93 22.54 -3.56
CA LEU A 193 9.98 22.58 -2.55
C LEU A 193 11.11 23.51 -2.95
N THR A 194 11.84 24.00 -1.95
CA THR A 194 13.04 24.83 -2.13
C THR A 194 14.28 24.00 -1.85
N ALA A 195 15.21 23.96 -2.80
CA ALA A 195 16.49 23.28 -2.59
C ALA A 195 17.30 23.91 -1.45
N ILE A 196 17.93 23.06 -0.66
CA ILE A 196 18.95 23.46 0.33
C ILE A 196 20.27 23.61 -0.42
N SER A 197 20.99 24.70 -0.18
CA SER A 197 22.27 24.96 -0.86
C SER A 197 23.28 23.84 -0.57
N THR A 198 24.04 23.42 -1.59
CA THR A 198 25.16 22.48 -1.44
C THR A 198 26.26 22.98 -0.51
N ASN A 199 26.31 24.28 -0.22
CA ASN A 199 27.19 24.85 0.79
C ASN A 199 26.74 24.62 2.24
N ASP A 200 25.52 24.12 2.44
CA ASP A 200 24.91 23.93 3.75
C ASP A 200 24.86 22.46 4.20
N TYR A 201 25.41 21.55 3.40
CA TYR A 201 25.59 20.15 3.76
C TYR A 201 26.81 19.54 3.07
N TRP A 202 27.25 18.40 3.57
CA TRP A 202 28.29 17.55 2.98
C TRP A 202 27.95 16.08 3.20
N VAL A 203 28.52 15.20 2.40
CA VAL A 203 28.34 13.75 2.50
C VAL A 203 29.60 13.12 3.06
N VAL A 204 29.43 12.18 3.98
CA VAL A 204 30.49 11.32 4.50
C VAL A 204 30.16 9.86 4.22
N ASP A 205 31.16 9.10 3.81
CA ASP A 205 31.11 7.65 3.72
C ASP A 205 32.43 7.04 4.19
N GLY A 206 32.48 5.74 4.36
CA GLY A 206 33.71 5.02 4.70
C GLY A 206 34.49 4.48 3.49
N HIS A 207 34.09 4.77 2.23
CA HIS A 207 34.49 3.94 1.10
C HIS A 207 35.17 4.65 -0.05
N SER A 208 35.21 5.99 -0.13
CA SER A 208 35.67 6.66 -1.35
C SER A 208 36.37 7.98 -1.14
N ASN A 209 37.46 8.18 -1.92
CA ASN A 209 38.16 9.47 -2.00
C ASN A 209 37.42 10.52 -2.83
N HIS A 210 36.28 10.18 -3.45
CA HIS A 210 35.52 11.04 -4.35
C HIS A 210 34.13 11.41 -3.83
N ILE A 211 33.92 11.30 -2.53
CA ILE A 211 32.63 11.55 -1.89
C ILE A 211 32.13 12.98 -2.13
N TYR A 212 33.01 13.96 -2.32
CA TYR A 212 32.65 15.35 -2.61
C TYR A 212 31.80 15.52 -3.87
N LYS A 213 31.90 14.59 -4.82
CA LYS A 213 31.09 14.54 -6.05
C LYS A 213 29.59 14.32 -5.81
N LEU A 214 29.22 13.92 -4.60
CA LEU A 214 27.83 13.71 -4.24
C LEU A 214 27.10 14.98 -3.78
N TYR A 215 27.81 16.12 -3.68
CA TYR A 215 27.25 17.38 -3.20
C TYR A 215 27.94 18.62 -3.78
N ASP A 216 28.51 18.51 -4.97
CA ASP A 216 29.24 19.61 -5.62
C ASP A 216 28.37 20.42 -6.60
N GLY A 217 27.10 20.06 -6.74
CA GLY A 217 26.15 20.72 -7.61
C GLY A 217 26.19 20.23 -9.06
N SER A 218 26.79 19.05 -9.33
CA SER A 218 26.93 18.51 -10.68
C SER A 218 26.68 17.00 -10.75
N ALA A 219 25.69 16.60 -11.54
CA ALA A 219 25.40 15.19 -11.84
C ALA A 219 26.01 14.73 -13.17
N SER A 220 27.01 15.45 -13.71
CA SER A 220 27.61 15.12 -15.01
C SER A 220 28.38 13.78 -14.99
N ALA A 221 28.49 13.12 -16.14
CA ALA A 221 29.19 11.84 -16.30
C ALA A 221 30.64 11.84 -15.78
N ASN A 222 31.34 12.98 -15.87
CA ASN A 222 32.71 13.12 -15.42
C ASN A 222 32.80 13.45 -13.92
N ASN A 223 31.68 13.78 -13.30
CA ASN A 223 31.61 14.25 -11.93
C ASN A 223 30.64 13.42 -11.07
N MET A 224 30.63 12.12 -11.27
CA MET A 224 29.83 11.17 -10.50
C MET A 224 30.67 10.44 -9.45
N TRP A 225 30.03 10.01 -8.39
CA TRP A 225 30.53 8.96 -7.51
C TRP A 225 30.10 7.60 -8.07
N TRP A 226 31.00 6.61 -8.07
CA TRP A 226 30.67 5.25 -8.47
C TRP A 226 31.49 4.20 -7.73
N SER A 227 30.95 2.99 -7.62
CA SER A 227 31.64 1.82 -7.06
C SER A 227 31.16 0.52 -7.67
N LEU A 228 31.95 -0.55 -7.51
CA LEU A 228 31.51 -1.92 -7.76
C LEU A 228 30.51 -2.34 -6.69
N VAL A 229 29.43 -3.00 -7.07
CA VAL A 229 28.40 -3.53 -6.13
C VAL A 229 29.01 -4.49 -5.12
N SER A 230 30.05 -5.24 -5.51
CA SER A 230 30.78 -6.14 -4.60
C SER A 230 31.48 -5.42 -3.43
N ASN A 231 31.66 -4.11 -3.49
CA ASN A 231 32.24 -3.32 -2.41
C ASN A 231 31.21 -2.89 -1.36
N GLY A 232 29.91 -3.16 -1.59
CA GLY A 232 28.85 -2.85 -0.62
C GLY A 232 28.81 -3.81 0.58
N PRO A 233 27.95 -3.55 1.57
CA PRO A 233 26.85 -2.58 1.52
C PRO A 233 27.33 -1.12 1.60
N PHE A 234 26.59 -0.22 0.93
CA PHE A 234 26.89 1.21 0.91
C PHE A 234 26.06 1.96 1.94
N THR A 235 26.71 2.85 2.65
CA THR A 235 26.07 3.77 3.61
C THR A 235 26.63 5.17 3.36
N PHE A 236 25.73 6.12 3.18
CA PHE A 236 26.06 7.53 3.06
C PHE A 236 25.41 8.29 4.20
N ILE A 237 26.14 9.23 4.78
CA ILE A 237 25.62 10.14 5.80
C ILE A 237 25.75 11.57 5.28
N ILE A 238 24.60 12.22 5.11
CA ILE A 238 24.53 13.63 4.73
C ILE A 238 24.48 14.42 6.04
N SER A 239 25.45 15.29 6.23
CA SER A 239 25.59 16.14 7.42
C SER A 239 25.23 17.57 7.06
N LEU A 240 24.19 18.10 7.69
CA LEU A 240 23.77 19.50 7.55
C LEU A 240 24.61 20.41 8.45
N LYS A 241 24.93 21.60 7.99
CA LYS A 241 25.68 22.63 8.76
C LYS A 241 24.92 23.01 10.03
N ASN A 242 23.61 23.15 9.93
CA ASN A 242 22.71 23.42 11.03
C ASN A 242 21.55 22.43 11.03
N THR A 243 20.96 22.17 12.21
CA THR A 243 19.71 21.45 12.30
C THR A 243 18.66 22.15 11.44
N THR A 244 18.11 21.42 10.47
CA THR A 244 17.27 21.98 9.41
C THR A 244 16.03 21.12 9.22
N LYS A 245 14.91 21.75 8.89
CA LYS A 245 13.69 21.06 8.50
C LYS A 245 13.83 20.59 7.05
N VAL A 246 13.92 19.27 6.83
CA VAL A 246 14.06 18.66 5.51
C VAL A 246 12.72 18.03 5.11
N THR A 247 12.29 18.30 3.88
CA THR A 247 11.04 17.79 3.30
C THR A 247 11.28 16.67 2.29
N ALA A 248 12.42 16.72 1.57
CA ALA A 248 12.79 15.67 0.65
C ALA A 248 14.31 15.52 0.50
N LEU A 249 14.71 14.31 0.13
CA LEU A 249 16.02 13.92 -0.36
C LEU A 249 15.86 13.39 -1.78
N GLU A 250 16.65 13.87 -2.71
CA GLU A 250 16.71 13.43 -4.08
C GLU A 250 18.08 12.81 -4.37
N VAL A 251 18.07 11.66 -5.04
CA VAL A 251 19.28 11.01 -5.56
C VAL A 251 19.27 11.14 -7.06
N LEU A 252 20.09 12.03 -7.57
CA LEU A 252 20.22 12.26 -9.01
C LEU A 252 21.06 11.14 -9.65
N PRO A 253 20.61 10.55 -10.74
CA PRO A 253 21.44 9.62 -11.51
C PRO A 253 22.61 10.39 -12.15
N ALA A 254 23.73 9.72 -12.36
CA ALA A 254 24.81 10.26 -13.16
C ALA A 254 24.43 10.32 -14.63
N GLU A 255 24.67 11.45 -15.29
CA GLU A 255 24.41 11.62 -16.71
C GLU A 255 25.08 10.53 -17.56
N GLY A 256 24.34 9.86 -18.45
CA GLY A 256 24.81 8.75 -19.27
C GLY A 256 24.92 7.40 -18.55
N TYR A 257 24.72 7.33 -17.21
CA TYR A 257 24.83 6.11 -16.41
C TYR A 257 23.54 5.82 -15.62
N ILE A 258 22.40 6.19 -16.16
CA ILE A 258 21.08 6.03 -15.51
C ILE A 258 20.76 4.59 -15.07
N ASN A 259 21.31 3.58 -15.78
CA ASN A 259 21.13 2.17 -15.41
C ASN A 259 21.90 1.77 -14.15
N TRP A 260 22.89 2.55 -13.72
CA TRP A 260 23.72 2.26 -12.54
C TRP A 260 23.19 2.93 -11.29
N THR A 261 22.06 3.62 -11.39
CA THR A 261 21.45 4.37 -10.30
C THR A 261 20.88 3.47 -9.21
N VAL A 262 20.36 4.10 -8.19
CA VAL A 262 19.74 3.48 -7.02
C VAL A 262 18.38 2.87 -7.37
N GLN A 263 18.14 1.64 -6.93
CA GLN A 263 16.84 0.97 -6.99
C GLN A 263 16.06 1.08 -5.68
N SER A 264 16.74 0.90 -4.55
CA SER A 264 16.11 1.03 -3.23
C SER A 264 17.10 1.55 -2.19
N ILE A 265 16.58 2.23 -1.19
CA ILE A 265 17.31 2.74 -0.03
C ILE A 265 16.45 2.67 1.22
N THR A 266 17.10 2.58 2.37
CA THR A 266 16.54 2.88 3.70
C THR A 266 17.03 4.25 4.15
N VAL A 267 16.15 5.07 4.71
CA VAL A 267 16.48 6.40 5.22
C VAL A 267 16.25 6.47 6.71
N GLU A 268 17.27 6.98 7.43
CA GLU A 268 17.21 7.30 8.85
C GLU A 268 17.67 8.75 9.05
N THR A 269 17.18 9.40 10.09
CA THR A 269 17.56 10.77 10.45
C THR A 269 17.99 10.87 11.90
N SER A 270 18.84 11.85 12.21
CA SER A 270 19.31 12.12 13.57
C SER A 270 19.57 13.62 13.77
N GLU A 271 19.40 14.09 15.01
CA GLU A 271 19.81 15.43 15.43
C GLU A 271 21.18 15.43 16.10
N ASP A 272 21.59 14.31 16.73
CA ASP A 272 22.74 14.21 17.64
C ASP A 272 23.81 13.20 17.21
N TRP A 273 23.64 12.53 16.05
CA TRP A 273 24.48 11.44 15.55
C TRP A 273 24.36 10.12 16.32
N ASN A 274 23.82 10.11 17.52
CA ASN A 274 23.77 8.92 18.38
C ASN A 274 22.43 8.19 18.27
N THR A 275 21.34 8.96 18.17
CA THR A 275 19.97 8.45 18.10
C THR A 275 19.45 8.57 16.67
N TRP A 276 19.14 7.45 16.04
CA TRP A 276 18.66 7.40 14.66
C TRP A 276 17.20 6.97 14.60
N ALA A 277 16.38 7.78 13.95
CA ALA A 277 14.98 7.51 13.70
C ALA A 277 14.80 7.01 12.27
N LYS A 278 14.31 5.79 12.09
CA LYS A 278 13.99 5.23 10.77
C LYS A 278 12.84 6.00 10.16
N GLN A 279 13.05 6.56 8.97
CA GLN A 279 12.01 7.26 8.21
C GLN A 279 11.29 6.34 7.23
N GLY A 280 11.92 5.27 6.81
CA GLY A 280 11.32 4.25 5.97
C GLY A 280 12.28 3.70 4.92
N GLU A 281 11.73 2.80 4.10
CA GLU A 281 12.39 2.22 2.94
C GLU A 281 11.60 2.60 1.69
N ILE A 282 12.29 2.93 0.60
CA ILE A 282 11.67 3.22 -0.68
C ILE A 282 12.37 2.42 -1.78
N SER A 283 11.57 1.92 -2.71
CA SER A 283 12.06 1.20 -3.89
C SER A 283 11.43 1.80 -5.14
N ASN A 284 12.24 2.03 -6.17
CA ASN A 284 11.72 2.37 -7.48
C ASN A 284 11.24 1.07 -8.16
N SER A 285 9.92 0.93 -8.27
CA SER A 285 9.29 -0.24 -8.92
C SER A 285 9.26 -0.13 -10.45
N SER A 286 9.68 1.01 -11.01
CA SER A 286 9.67 1.22 -12.45
C SER A 286 10.76 0.36 -13.11
N SER A 287 10.33 -0.65 -13.88
CA SER A 287 11.19 -1.38 -14.81
C SER A 287 11.65 -0.51 -16.01
N ASN A 288 11.12 0.70 -16.13
CA ASN A 288 11.39 1.65 -17.20
C ASN A 288 12.45 2.67 -16.74
N ILE A 289 13.70 2.24 -16.76
CA ILE A 289 14.89 3.04 -16.47
C ILE A 289 15.11 4.13 -17.55
N ALA A 290 14.38 4.06 -18.65
CA ALA A 290 14.51 4.98 -19.79
C ALA A 290 14.11 6.44 -19.44
N ASP A 291 13.25 6.61 -18.44
CA ASP A 291 12.96 7.92 -17.91
C ASP A 291 13.93 8.17 -16.76
N ALA A 292 14.95 8.98 -17.02
CA ALA A 292 15.95 9.43 -16.03
C ALA A 292 15.31 10.30 -14.94
N ASN A 293 14.29 9.80 -14.30
CA ASN A 293 13.66 10.46 -13.17
C ASN A 293 14.57 10.30 -11.95
N PRO A 294 14.87 11.40 -11.25
CA PRO A 294 15.57 11.34 -9.98
C PRO A 294 14.86 10.40 -9.02
N PHE A 295 15.63 9.70 -8.19
CA PHE A 295 15.07 8.89 -7.13
C PHE A 295 14.74 9.80 -5.95
N VAL A 296 13.45 10.06 -5.70
CA VAL A 296 12.99 11.04 -4.70
C VAL A 296 12.41 10.36 -3.47
N VAL A 297 12.98 10.67 -2.32
CA VAL A 297 12.44 10.39 -1.00
C VAL A 297 11.74 11.64 -0.49
N ARG A 298 10.44 11.73 -0.59
CA ARG A 298 9.65 12.82 0.00
C ARG A 298 9.07 12.37 1.33
N PHE A 299 9.30 13.13 2.38
CA PHE A 299 8.73 12.85 3.69
C PHE A 299 7.27 13.28 3.72
N THR A 300 6.41 12.41 4.26
CA THR A 300 5.00 12.71 4.55
C THR A 300 4.89 13.87 5.53
N LYS A 301 5.76 13.84 6.55
CA LYS A 301 5.97 14.92 7.51
C LYS A 301 7.43 15.37 7.41
N PRO A 302 7.69 16.65 7.16
CA PRO A 302 9.05 17.17 7.16
C PRO A 302 9.77 16.86 8.47
N VAL A 303 11.04 16.49 8.38
CA VAL A 303 11.85 16.06 9.52
C VAL A 303 12.86 17.14 9.88
N THR A 304 12.87 17.54 11.15
CA THR A 304 13.95 18.38 11.69
C THR A 304 15.12 17.47 12.04
N CYS A 305 16.24 17.63 11.37
CA CYS A 305 17.44 16.81 11.59
C CYS A 305 18.73 17.57 11.27
N LYS A 306 19.84 17.03 11.74
CA LYS A 306 21.19 17.45 11.39
C LYS A 306 21.91 16.42 10.51
N TYR A 307 21.46 15.17 10.56
CA TYR A 307 22.07 14.07 9.83
C TYR A 307 20.99 13.23 9.15
N ILE A 308 21.25 12.84 7.91
CA ILE A 308 20.43 11.91 7.15
C ILE A 308 21.32 10.75 6.74
N LYS A 309 20.94 9.53 7.13
CA LYS A 309 21.67 8.33 6.78
C LYS A 309 20.90 7.54 5.74
N VAL A 310 21.58 7.21 4.66
CA VAL A 310 21.07 6.39 3.55
C VAL A 310 21.80 5.07 3.60
N THR A 311 21.07 4.00 3.87
CA THR A 311 21.59 2.64 4.01
C THR A 311 20.88 1.68 3.07
N ASP A 312 21.32 0.42 3.04
CA ASP A 312 20.74 -0.66 2.24
C ASP A 312 20.59 -0.28 0.76
N VAL A 313 21.54 0.53 0.28
CA VAL A 313 21.49 1.04 -1.10
C VAL A 313 21.65 -0.12 -2.06
N LYS A 314 20.56 -0.45 -2.75
CA LYS A 314 20.55 -1.45 -3.82
C LYS A 314 20.64 -0.75 -5.15
N PRO A 315 21.62 -1.11 -5.99
CA PRO A 315 21.72 -0.58 -7.34
C PRO A 315 20.70 -1.26 -8.25
N ASN A 316 20.31 -0.53 -9.27
CA ASN A 316 19.49 -1.09 -10.35
C ASN A 316 20.27 -2.02 -11.29
N TYR A 317 21.60 -1.89 -11.34
CA TYR A 317 22.49 -2.71 -12.14
C TYR A 317 23.35 -3.61 -11.26
N TRP A 318 23.48 -4.87 -11.63
CA TRP A 318 24.15 -5.91 -10.83
C TRP A 318 25.64 -5.68 -10.57
N LYS A 319 26.31 -4.86 -11.36
CA LYS A 319 27.77 -4.71 -11.34
C LYS A 319 28.25 -3.38 -10.76
N TYR A 320 27.54 -2.29 -11.04
CA TYR A 320 27.95 -0.94 -10.67
C TYR A 320 26.83 -0.17 -10.00
N LEU A 321 27.20 0.65 -9.03
CA LEU A 321 26.36 1.72 -8.46
C LEU A 321 27.01 3.06 -8.85
N ALA A 322 26.24 3.98 -9.41
CA ALA A 322 26.66 5.34 -9.67
C ALA A 322 25.59 6.32 -9.20
N ILE A 323 26.04 7.38 -8.54
CA ILE A 323 25.21 8.49 -8.05
C ILE A 323 25.84 9.77 -8.57
N GLY A 324 25.02 10.61 -9.22
CA GLY A 324 25.45 11.92 -9.68
C GLY A 324 25.51 12.91 -8.53
N GLU A 325 24.43 13.01 -7.76
CA GLU A 325 24.29 14.03 -6.71
C GLU A 325 23.26 13.61 -5.66
N PHE A 326 23.44 14.02 -4.42
CA PHE A 326 22.39 14.10 -3.41
C PHE A 326 21.90 15.55 -3.32
N SER A 327 20.61 15.77 -3.48
CA SER A 327 19.98 17.08 -3.30
C SER A 327 18.98 17.03 -2.15
N LEU A 328 18.98 18.08 -1.31
CA LEU A 328 18.06 18.21 -0.18
C LEU A 328 17.09 19.35 -0.41
N TYR A 329 15.88 19.21 0.12
CA TYR A 329 14.79 20.19 -0.05
C TYR A 329 14.06 20.47 1.26
N LYS A 330 13.57 21.72 1.39
CA LYS A 330 12.75 22.21 2.51
C LYS A 330 11.43 22.83 2.04
#